data_6d902149efce0a7b8942c42920f86fec
#
_entry.id   6d902149efce0a7b8942c42920f86fec
#
_cell.length_a   1.000
_cell.length_b   1.000
_cell.length_c   1.000
_cell.angle_alpha   90.00
_cell.angle_beta   90.00
_cell.angle_gamma   90.00
#
_symmetry.space_group_name_H-M   'P 1'
#
loop_
_entity.id
_entity.type
_entity.pdbx_description
1 polymer ?
#
loop_
_entity_poly.entity_id
_entity_poly.type
_entity_poly.pdbx_seq_one_letter_code
_entity_poly.pdbx_strand_id
1 'polypeptide(L)'
;MATERSLTPDQIVAYHRDGYLNLPGFFAADELAPIQAALADDPSVGGRIATVHDGSEKTRHDYLGWTRHGDDWLGVATRLARIVEGAAVLIGEPVYHYHSKLVKKPAGRSGQVVWHQDYGGWYQDGCLMPDMLTCVVALTPATEESGCLHMLKGSHKMGRVDRIRDMDAYANINPKRLVGMLARFEDVAIAMQPGDGLFFHGNVVHRSGDNRAGYDRMLLEFSYNGVGNAPVLGNQDHHAAKPMKVVPDDALSNGDFLGVIGSTPLNDLSDPADEGYTIYVRDGFPDLS
;
A
#
# COMPACT_ATOMS: atom_id res chain seq x y z
N MET A 1 -0.83 23.63 18.93
CA MET A 1 0.57 23.48 18.49
C MET A 1 0.60 22.15 17.74
N ALA A 2 0.63 22.15 16.41
CA ALA A 2 0.84 20.95 15.62
C ALA A 2 2.22 20.40 16.03
N THR A 3 2.25 19.22 16.61
CA THR A 3 3.50 18.49 16.84
C THR A 3 4.07 18.18 15.45
N GLU A 4 5.27 18.70 15.17
CA GLU A 4 6.05 18.31 14.01
C GLU A 4 6.18 16.78 14.02
N ARG A 5 5.43 16.11 13.15
CA ARG A 5 5.46 14.63 12.99
C ARG A 5 6.55 14.22 11.98
N SER A 6 7.64 14.98 11.92
CA SER A 6 8.80 14.63 11.14
C SER A 6 9.54 13.43 11.72
N LEU A 7 10.08 12.57 10.84
CA LEU A 7 10.87 11.42 11.27
C LEU A 7 12.16 11.88 11.97
N THR A 8 12.46 11.24 13.09
CA THR A 8 13.72 11.49 13.82
C THR A 8 14.91 10.85 13.10
N PRO A 9 16.15 11.33 13.32
CA PRO A 9 17.33 10.69 12.75
C PRO A 9 17.45 9.19 13.09
N ASP A 10 17.10 8.78 14.31
CA ASP A 10 17.14 7.38 14.72
C ASP A 10 16.10 6.53 13.95
N GLN A 11 14.93 7.07 13.67
CA GLN A 11 13.91 6.40 12.85
C GLN A 11 14.38 6.22 11.40
N ILE A 12 15.01 7.23 10.82
CA ILE A 12 15.60 7.16 9.47
C ILE A 12 16.69 6.09 9.42
N VAL A 13 17.59 6.06 10.41
CA VAL A 13 18.63 5.03 10.53
C VAL A 13 18.02 3.64 10.67
N ALA A 14 16.97 3.49 11.49
CA ALA A 14 16.27 2.23 11.68
C ALA A 14 15.63 1.73 10.36
N TYR A 15 14.97 2.62 9.61
CA TYR A 15 14.41 2.27 8.30
C TYR A 15 15.47 1.75 7.32
N HIS A 16 16.60 2.44 7.18
CA HIS A 16 17.67 2.00 6.27
C HIS A 16 18.40 0.74 6.76
N ARG A 17 18.39 0.48 8.08
CA ARG A 17 18.94 -0.75 8.62
C ARG A 17 18.02 -1.94 8.39
N ASP A 18 16.73 -1.80 8.69
CA ASP A 18 15.76 -2.89 8.76
C ASP A 18 14.89 -3.02 7.50
N GLY A 19 14.79 -1.95 6.70
CA GLY A 19 13.97 -1.87 5.48
C GLY A 19 12.52 -1.46 5.74
N TYR A 20 12.16 -1.24 7.00
CA TYR A 20 10.85 -0.76 7.41
C TYR A 20 10.93 0.04 8.71
N LEU A 21 9.89 0.84 8.97
CA LEU A 21 9.76 1.66 10.16
C LEU A 21 8.31 1.63 10.63
N ASN A 22 8.06 1.09 11.83
CA ASN A 22 6.76 1.13 12.48
C ASN A 22 6.61 2.40 13.31
N LEU A 23 5.46 3.07 13.19
CA LEU A 23 5.15 4.36 13.82
C LEU A 23 3.85 4.24 14.62
N PRO A 24 3.90 3.83 15.89
CA PRO A 24 2.71 3.75 16.72
C PRO A 24 2.02 5.12 16.86
N GLY A 25 0.68 5.16 16.74
CA GLY A 25 -0.11 6.38 16.89
C GLY A 25 0.16 7.44 15.81
N PHE A 26 0.53 7.04 14.60
CA PHE A 26 0.83 7.94 13.48
C PHE A 26 -0.39 8.75 13.03
N PHE A 27 -1.59 8.18 13.18
CA PHE A 27 -2.88 8.83 13.00
C PHE A 27 -3.65 8.86 14.32
N ALA A 28 -4.29 9.98 14.61
CA ALA A 28 -5.21 10.08 15.72
C ALA A 28 -6.57 9.44 15.40
N ALA A 29 -7.34 9.08 16.40
CA ALA A 29 -8.63 8.40 16.22
C ALA A 29 -9.66 9.28 15.48
N ASP A 30 -9.65 10.58 15.71
CA ASP A 30 -10.50 11.56 15.03
C ASP A 30 -10.16 11.74 13.54
N GLU A 31 -8.92 11.47 13.14
CA GLU A 31 -8.51 11.44 11.73
C GLU A 31 -9.00 10.17 11.02
N LEU A 32 -9.09 9.04 11.75
CA LEU A 32 -9.52 7.76 11.18
C LEU A 32 -11.02 7.56 11.17
N ALA A 33 -11.73 8.05 12.19
CA ALA A 33 -13.16 7.79 12.36
C ALA A 33 -13.99 8.15 11.12
N PRO A 34 -13.77 9.29 10.45
CA PRO A 34 -14.50 9.62 9.24
C PRO A 34 -14.19 8.69 8.06
N ILE A 35 -12.93 8.25 7.92
CA ILE A 35 -12.55 7.29 6.88
C ILE A 35 -13.23 5.94 7.13
N GLN A 36 -13.23 5.47 8.37
CA GLN A 36 -13.87 4.22 8.77
C GLN A 36 -15.37 4.26 8.54
N ALA A 37 -16.05 5.36 8.94
CA ALA A 37 -17.48 5.56 8.73
C ALA A 37 -17.84 5.57 7.24
N ALA A 38 -17.08 6.31 6.43
CA ALA A 38 -17.31 6.37 5.01
C ALA A 38 -17.11 5.01 4.31
N LEU A 39 -16.11 4.23 4.72
CA LEU A 39 -15.89 2.88 4.19
C LEU A 39 -16.99 1.89 4.59
N ALA A 40 -17.64 2.11 5.72
CA ALA A 40 -18.75 1.27 6.19
C ALA A 40 -20.08 1.60 5.49
N ASP A 41 -20.37 2.89 5.29
CA ASP A 41 -21.70 3.38 4.97
C ASP A 41 -21.86 3.89 3.54
N ASP A 42 -20.74 4.10 2.79
CA ASP A 42 -20.82 4.64 1.42
C ASP A 42 -21.01 3.53 0.38
N PRO A 43 -22.20 3.43 -0.25
CA PRO A 43 -22.45 2.42 -1.28
C PRO A 43 -21.52 2.54 -2.50
N SER A 44 -20.97 3.73 -2.76
CA SER A 44 -20.03 3.95 -3.86
C SER A 44 -18.72 3.22 -3.64
N VAL A 45 -18.31 3.00 -2.39
CA VAL A 45 -17.14 2.21 -2.04
C VAL A 45 -17.40 0.72 -2.21
N GLY A 46 -18.55 0.24 -1.74
CA GLY A 46 -18.91 -1.18 -1.81
C GLY A 46 -18.95 -1.73 -3.24
N GLY A 47 -19.44 -0.92 -4.20
CA GLY A 47 -19.49 -1.31 -5.61
C GLY A 47 -18.13 -1.36 -6.35
N ARG A 48 -17.04 -0.91 -5.69
CA ARG A 48 -15.70 -0.80 -6.26
C ARG A 48 -14.68 -1.71 -5.63
N ILE A 49 -15.02 -2.31 -4.50
CA ILE A 49 -14.17 -3.30 -3.88
C ILE A 49 -14.20 -4.57 -4.72
N ALA A 50 -13.10 -4.85 -5.39
CA ALA A 50 -12.91 -6.11 -6.11
C ALA A 50 -12.43 -7.18 -5.15
N THR A 51 -13.01 -8.37 -5.22
CA THR A 51 -12.47 -9.54 -4.52
C THR A 51 -11.38 -10.17 -5.37
N VAL A 52 -10.18 -10.23 -4.83
CA VAL A 52 -9.03 -10.86 -5.49
C VAL A 52 -8.91 -12.30 -5.04
N HIS A 53 -8.71 -13.20 -6.01
CA HIS A 53 -8.45 -14.61 -5.80
C HIS A 53 -7.00 -14.90 -6.14
N ASP A 54 -6.33 -15.70 -5.34
CA ASP A 54 -4.95 -16.16 -5.59
C ASP A 54 -4.86 -17.37 -6.52
N GLY A 55 -5.94 -17.67 -7.25
CA GLY A 55 -6.04 -18.90 -8.06
C GLY A 55 -6.61 -20.10 -7.28
N SER A 56 -6.61 -20.07 -5.95
CA SER A 56 -7.35 -21.04 -5.14
C SER A 56 -8.72 -20.44 -4.78
N GLU A 57 -9.78 -21.24 -4.80
CA GLU A 57 -11.12 -20.78 -4.37
C GLU A 57 -11.15 -20.36 -2.88
N LYS A 58 -10.05 -20.56 -2.16
CA LYS A 58 -9.96 -20.38 -0.70
C LYS A 58 -9.37 -19.04 -0.31
N THR A 59 -8.52 -18.43 -1.14
CA THR A 59 -7.79 -17.21 -0.77
C THR A 59 -8.45 -16.00 -1.39
N ARG A 60 -9.10 -15.19 -0.57
CA ARG A 60 -9.83 -14.00 -0.99
C ARG A 60 -9.52 -12.83 -0.08
N HIS A 61 -9.08 -11.73 -0.64
CA HIS A 61 -9.09 -10.44 0.03
C HIS A 61 -9.79 -9.41 -0.85
N ASP A 62 -10.39 -8.45 -0.23
CA ASP A 62 -11.06 -7.37 -0.92
C ASP A 62 -10.06 -6.23 -1.15
N TYR A 63 -10.15 -5.61 -2.30
CA TYR A 63 -9.18 -4.64 -2.78
C TYR A 63 -9.88 -3.45 -3.44
N LEU A 64 -9.46 -2.25 -3.10
CA LEU A 64 -9.78 -1.02 -3.79
C LEU A 64 -8.48 -0.28 -4.10
N GLY A 65 -8.17 -0.10 -5.37
CA GLY A 65 -6.95 0.60 -5.80
C GLY A 65 -7.26 1.94 -6.46
N TRP A 66 -6.36 2.92 -6.31
CA TRP A 66 -6.45 4.20 -7.00
C TRP A 66 -5.06 4.80 -7.27
N THR A 67 -4.99 5.60 -8.35
CA THR A 67 -3.77 6.34 -8.73
C THR A 67 -4.00 7.86 -8.68
N ARG A 68 -5.26 8.30 -8.54
CA ARG A 68 -5.61 9.72 -8.45
C ARG A 68 -5.58 10.19 -6.99
N HIS A 69 -5.14 11.41 -6.76
CA HIS A 69 -5.18 12.08 -5.47
C HIS A 69 -6.10 13.32 -5.56
N GLY A 70 -7.40 13.08 -5.47
CA GLY A 70 -8.44 14.12 -5.46
C GLY A 70 -8.61 14.79 -4.09
N ASP A 71 -9.66 15.61 -3.98
CA ASP A 71 -10.05 16.28 -2.73
C ASP A 71 -11.09 15.44 -1.95
N ASP A 72 -11.07 14.14 -2.13
CA ASP A 72 -11.79 13.17 -1.32
C ASP A 72 -10.92 12.65 -0.17
N TRP A 73 -11.51 11.89 0.74
CA TRP A 73 -10.83 11.32 1.90
C TRP A 73 -9.56 10.55 1.56
N LEU A 74 -9.65 9.69 0.56
CA LEU A 74 -8.55 8.82 0.17
C LEU A 74 -7.43 9.65 -0.48
N GLY A 75 -7.80 10.61 -1.34
CA GLY A 75 -6.85 11.51 -1.98
C GLY A 75 -6.20 12.47 -1.00
N VAL A 76 -6.94 12.98 -0.01
CA VAL A 76 -6.39 13.84 1.05
C VAL A 76 -5.44 13.04 1.93
N ALA A 77 -5.82 11.83 2.37
CA ALA A 77 -4.94 10.97 3.15
C ALA A 77 -3.60 10.67 2.45
N THR A 78 -3.65 10.44 1.13
CA THR A 78 -2.46 10.20 0.29
C THR A 78 -1.49 11.39 0.27
N ARG A 79 -1.97 12.62 0.52
CA ARG A 79 -1.22 13.87 0.35
C ARG A 79 -0.83 14.56 1.67
N LEU A 80 -1.08 13.93 2.81
CA LEU A 80 -0.71 14.50 4.12
C LEU A 80 0.80 14.73 4.21
N ALA A 81 1.19 15.90 4.72
CA ALA A 81 2.59 16.32 4.79
C ALA A 81 3.46 15.28 5.49
N ARG A 82 3.04 14.75 6.64
CA ARG A 82 3.78 13.72 7.40
C ARG A 82 4.08 12.46 6.59
N ILE A 83 3.19 12.07 5.65
CA ILE A 83 3.42 10.89 4.82
C ILE A 83 4.36 11.23 3.68
N VAL A 84 4.06 12.31 2.95
CA VAL A 84 4.81 12.71 1.75
C VAL A 84 6.23 13.12 2.09
N GLU A 85 6.41 13.94 3.12
CA GLU A 85 7.73 14.39 3.59
C GLU A 85 8.51 13.23 4.21
N GLY A 86 7.83 12.35 4.97
CA GLY A 86 8.42 11.11 5.48
C GLY A 86 8.93 10.22 4.35
N ALA A 87 8.11 10.01 3.30
CA ALA A 87 8.51 9.24 2.13
C ALA A 87 9.70 9.88 1.40
N ALA A 88 9.69 11.20 1.20
CA ALA A 88 10.78 11.92 0.54
C ALA A 88 12.10 11.81 1.31
N VAL A 89 12.05 11.93 2.65
CA VAL A 89 13.24 11.76 3.51
C VAL A 89 13.78 10.33 3.44
N LEU A 90 12.91 9.32 3.45
CA LEU A 90 13.32 7.91 3.43
C LEU A 90 13.83 7.46 2.06
N ILE A 91 13.32 8.02 0.97
CA ILE A 91 13.79 7.76 -0.40
C ILE A 91 15.05 8.59 -0.71
N GLY A 92 15.15 9.80 -0.13
CA GLY A 92 16.28 10.71 -0.35
C GLY A 92 16.11 11.69 -1.50
N GLU A 93 14.91 11.78 -2.08
CA GLU A 93 14.53 12.75 -3.10
C GLU A 93 13.04 13.13 -3.01
N PRO A 94 12.57 14.18 -3.69
CA PRO A 94 11.15 14.46 -3.83
C PRO A 94 10.39 13.27 -4.41
N VAL A 95 9.17 13.05 -3.94
CA VAL A 95 8.36 11.90 -4.33
C VAL A 95 7.06 12.32 -5.01
N TYR A 96 6.49 11.40 -5.77
CA TYR A 96 5.14 11.49 -6.26
C TYR A 96 4.33 10.24 -5.86
N HIS A 97 3.03 10.38 -5.83
CA HIS A 97 2.12 9.28 -5.55
C HIS A 97 2.10 8.31 -6.73
N TYR A 98 2.47 7.05 -6.47
CA TYR A 98 2.51 6.01 -7.49
C TYR A 98 1.17 5.30 -7.62
N HIS A 99 0.67 4.74 -6.53
CA HIS A 99 -0.68 4.24 -6.37
C HIS A 99 -1.01 4.05 -4.88
N SER A 100 -2.30 3.89 -4.60
CA SER A 100 -2.77 3.52 -3.27
C SER A 100 -3.78 2.39 -3.34
N LYS A 101 -3.97 1.73 -2.21
CA LYS A 101 -4.94 0.65 -2.08
C LYS A 101 -5.49 0.53 -0.66
N LEU A 102 -6.77 0.18 -0.58
CA LEU A 102 -7.36 -0.40 0.60
C LEU A 102 -7.28 -1.93 0.44
N VAL A 103 -6.72 -2.60 1.42
CA VAL A 103 -6.69 -4.06 1.49
C VAL A 103 -7.51 -4.51 2.67
N LYS A 104 -8.64 -5.13 2.39
CA LYS A 104 -9.56 -5.66 3.38
C LYS A 104 -9.51 -7.19 3.38
N LYS A 105 -9.27 -7.78 4.53
CA LYS A 105 -9.41 -9.21 4.77
C LYS A 105 -10.66 -9.45 5.59
N PRO A 106 -11.74 -9.98 5.00
CA PRO A 106 -12.97 -10.23 5.73
C PRO A 106 -12.79 -11.18 6.90
N ALA A 107 -13.61 -11.00 7.95
CA ALA A 107 -13.60 -11.80 9.16
C ALA A 107 -13.69 -13.30 8.87
N GLY A 108 -12.84 -14.10 9.52
CA GLY A 108 -12.88 -15.57 9.44
C GLY A 108 -12.62 -16.13 8.04
N ARG A 109 -12.02 -15.36 7.12
CA ARG A 109 -11.74 -15.80 5.76
C ARG A 109 -10.26 -15.91 5.49
N SER A 110 -9.92 -16.87 4.64
CA SER A 110 -8.59 -16.93 4.02
C SER A 110 -8.38 -15.67 3.18
N GLY A 111 -7.19 -15.11 3.24
CA GLY A 111 -6.82 -13.87 2.55
C GLY A 111 -5.31 -13.73 2.50
N GLN A 112 -4.61 -14.86 2.53
CA GLN A 112 -3.16 -14.92 2.52
C GLN A 112 -2.59 -14.18 1.31
N VAL A 113 -1.53 -13.40 1.54
CA VAL A 113 -0.65 -12.87 0.50
C VAL A 113 0.71 -13.51 0.71
N VAL A 114 1.19 -14.25 -0.29
CA VAL A 114 2.44 -15.00 -0.21
C VAL A 114 3.67 -14.09 -0.19
N TRP A 115 4.83 -14.65 0.18
CA TRP A 115 6.10 -13.93 0.19
C TRP A 115 6.43 -13.31 -1.17
N HIS A 116 6.62 -11.99 -1.21
CA HIS A 116 6.95 -11.21 -2.40
C HIS A 116 7.71 -9.93 -2.07
N GLN A 117 8.15 -9.22 -3.08
CA GLN A 117 8.58 -7.82 -3.05
C GLN A 117 7.64 -7.03 -3.95
N ASP A 118 7.23 -5.84 -3.53
CA ASP A 118 6.45 -4.93 -4.38
C ASP A 118 7.24 -4.48 -5.60
N TYR A 119 8.50 -4.09 -5.39
CA TYR A 119 9.38 -3.60 -6.45
C TYR A 119 9.57 -4.60 -7.61
N GLY A 120 9.46 -5.89 -7.33
CA GLY A 120 9.46 -6.89 -8.40
C GLY A 120 8.36 -6.68 -9.46
N GLY A 121 7.21 -6.08 -9.06
CA GLY A 121 6.14 -5.66 -9.96
C GLY A 121 6.42 -4.30 -10.60
N TRP A 122 6.78 -3.34 -9.80
CA TRP A 122 7.06 -1.97 -10.26
C TRP A 122 8.21 -1.88 -11.26
N TYR A 123 9.20 -2.77 -11.14
CA TYR A 123 10.23 -2.92 -12.15
C TYR A 123 9.65 -3.38 -13.50
N GLN A 124 8.69 -4.29 -13.51
CA GLN A 124 7.99 -4.71 -14.73
C GLN A 124 7.10 -3.60 -15.31
N ASP A 125 6.62 -2.70 -14.46
CA ASP A 125 5.91 -1.48 -14.87
C ASP A 125 6.84 -0.42 -15.49
N GLY A 126 8.16 -0.60 -15.35
CA GLY A 126 9.17 0.25 -15.96
C GLY A 126 9.96 1.13 -14.98
N CYS A 127 9.74 1.03 -13.66
CA CYS A 127 10.56 1.72 -12.67
C CYS A 127 11.94 1.06 -12.59
N LEU A 128 12.99 1.79 -12.98
CA LEU A 128 14.34 1.21 -13.07
C LEU A 128 15.03 1.06 -11.72
N MET A 129 14.74 1.96 -10.78
CA MET A 129 15.39 2.02 -9.47
C MET A 129 14.41 1.65 -8.36
N PRO A 130 14.88 1.04 -7.25
CA PRO A 130 14.05 0.69 -6.12
C PRO A 130 13.76 1.86 -5.18
N ASP A 131 13.81 3.09 -5.69
CA ASP A 131 13.59 4.33 -4.93
C ASP A 131 12.09 4.55 -4.69
N MET A 132 11.50 3.52 -4.09
CA MET A 132 10.06 3.39 -3.87
C MET A 132 9.79 2.78 -2.49
N LEU A 133 8.73 3.27 -1.87
CA LEU A 133 8.25 2.73 -0.60
C LEU A 133 6.72 2.74 -0.53
N THR A 134 6.20 2.00 0.43
CA THR A 134 4.78 2.04 0.80
C THR A 134 4.65 2.50 2.25
N CYS A 135 3.73 3.44 2.48
CA CYS A 135 3.22 3.80 3.80
C CYS A 135 1.91 3.05 4.04
N VAL A 136 1.84 2.28 5.12
CA VAL A 136 0.63 1.56 5.54
C VAL A 136 0.02 2.26 6.74
N VAL A 137 -1.30 2.36 6.78
CA VAL A 137 -2.06 2.83 7.95
C VAL A 137 -3.10 1.79 8.32
N ALA A 138 -3.08 1.35 9.58
CA ALA A 138 -4.06 0.41 10.07
C ALA A 138 -5.39 1.11 10.40
N LEU A 139 -6.48 0.67 9.77
CA LEU A 139 -7.84 1.14 10.08
C LEU A 139 -8.53 0.28 11.14
N THR A 140 -8.12 -0.98 11.23
CA THR A 140 -8.57 -1.95 12.24
C THR A 140 -7.36 -2.66 12.82
N PRO A 141 -7.45 -3.35 13.97
CA PRO A 141 -6.31 -4.07 14.51
C PRO A 141 -5.75 -5.07 13.50
N ALA A 142 -4.44 -5.01 13.24
CA ALA A 142 -3.71 -5.97 12.42
C ALA A 142 -2.83 -6.82 13.35
N THR A 143 -3.28 -8.01 13.69
CA THR A 143 -2.62 -8.98 14.56
C THR A 143 -2.25 -10.23 13.78
N GLU A 144 -1.46 -11.13 14.34
CA GLU A 144 -1.21 -12.43 13.71
C GLU A 144 -2.50 -13.20 13.44
N GLU A 145 -3.50 -13.09 14.34
CA GLU A 145 -4.80 -13.72 14.17
C GLU A 145 -5.59 -13.11 13.00
N SER A 146 -5.55 -11.79 12.82
CA SER A 146 -6.22 -11.09 11.71
C SER A 146 -5.39 -11.00 10.43
N GLY A 147 -4.21 -11.65 10.39
CA GLY A 147 -3.35 -11.71 9.22
C GLY A 147 -2.56 -10.42 8.99
N CYS A 148 -1.80 -9.98 10.00
CA CYS A 148 -0.87 -8.86 9.89
C CYS A 148 0.21 -9.09 8.83
N LEU A 149 0.93 -8.02 8.50
CA LEU A 149 2.12 -8.12 7.66
C LEU A 149 3.25 -8.84 8.40
N HIS A 150 4.00 -9.63 7.67
CA HIS A 150 5.28 -10.20 8.09
C HIS A 150 6.37 -9.71 7.17
N MET A 151 7.50 -9.30 7.72
CA MET A 151 8.62 -8.76 6.96
C MET A 151 9.91 -9.48 7.29
N LEU A 152 10.68 -9.83 6.26
CA LEU A 152 12.04 -10.31 6.44
C LEU A 152 12.95 -9.11 6.69
N LYS A 153 13.32 -8.89 7.94
CA LYS A 153 14.09 -7.74 8.40
C LYS A 153 15.43 -7.61 7.69
N GLY A 154 15.66 -6.46 7.06
CA GLY A 154 16.88 -6.17 6.31
C GLY A 154 16.95 -6.79 4.91
N SER A 155 15.91 -7.50 4.46
CA SER A 155 15.89 -8.18 3.15
C SER A 155 15.93 -7.26 1.94
N HIS A 156 15.58 -5.97 2.10
CA HIS A 156 15.66 -4.97 1.04
C HIS A 156 17.08 -4.82 0.48
N LYS A 157 18.11 -5.13 1.29
CA LYS A 157 19.53 -5.07 0.89
C LYS A 157 19.93 -6.13 -0.13
N MET A 158 19.08 -7.14 -0.36
CA MET A 158 19.34 -8.13 -1.42
C MET A 158 19.15 -7.59 -2.83
N GLY A 159 18.53 -6.40 -2.97
CA GLY A 159 18.06 -5.90 -4.25
C GLY A 159 16.78 -6.61 -4.73
N ARG A 160 16.49 -6.49 -6.02
CA ARG A 160 15.31 -7.07 -6.66
C ARG A 160 15.41 -8.59 -6.73
N VAL A 161 14.34 -9.26 -6.36
CA VAL A 161 14.17 -10.71 -6.52
C VAL A 161 13.19 -10.99 -7.65
N ASP A 162 13.55 -11.89 -8.55
CA ASP A 162 12.70 -12.24 -9.68
C ASP A 162 11.41 -12.91 -9.19
N ARG A 163 10.30 -12.46 -9.77
CA ARG A 163 9.00 -13.10 -9.59
C ARG A 163 8.93 -14.36 -10.44
N ILE A 164 8.54 -15.47 -9.81
CA ILE A 164 8.08 -16.64 -10.55
C ILE A 164 6.57 -16.50 -10.67
N ARG A 165 6.08 -16.46 -11.90
CA ARG A 165 4.65 -16.66 -12.16
C ARG A 165 4.39 -18.18 -12.09
N ASP A 166 3.82 -18.64 -11.00
CA ASP A 166 3.06 -19.87 -11.04
C ASP A 166 1.67 -19.51 -11.58
N MET A 167 1.13 -20.30 -12.50
CA MET A 167 -0.12 -19.98 -13.21
C MET A 167 -1.32 -19.84 -12.27
N ASP A 168 -1.18 -20.27 -11.01
CA ASP A 168 -2.23 -20.32 -10.00
C ASP A 168 -1.96 -19.42 -8.77
N ALA A 169 -0.88 -18.62 -8.75
CA ALA A 169 -0.55 -17.80 -7.60
C ALA A 169 -0.01 -16.43 -7.97
N TYR A 170 -0.35 -15.42 -7.16
CA TYR A 170 0.36 -14.15 -7.11
C TYR A 170 1.87 -14.37 -7.07
N ALA A 171 2.62 -13.49 -7.72
CA ALA A 171 4.06 -13.49 -7.83
C ALA A 171 4.81 -14.08 -6.65
N ASN A 172 5.27 -15.29 -6.81
CA ASN A 172 6.03 -16.02 -5.79
C ASN A 172 7.53 -15.84 -6.01
N ILE A 173 8.25 -15.79 -4.92
CA ILE A 173 9.70 -15.92 -4.92
C ILE A 173 10.04 -17.41 -5.19
N ASN A 174 11.11 -17.68 -5.96
CA ASN A 174 11.60 -19.05 -6.15
C ASN A 174 11.69 -19.79 -4.81
N PRO A 175 11.04 -20.96 -4.65
CA PRO A 175 10.97 -21.65 -3.36
C PRO A 175 12.34 -21.97 -2.74
N LYS A 176 13.34 -22.31 -3.57
CA LYS A 176 14.71 -22.57 -3.06
C LYS A 176 15.38 -21.30 -2.54
N ARG A 177 15.14 -20.14 -3.22
CA ARG A 177 15.62 -18.85 -2.73
C ARG A 177 14.89 -18.44 -1.44
N LEU A 178 13.57 -18.63 -1.39
CA LEU A 178 12.77 -18.32 -0.20
C LEU A 178 13.25 -19.09 1.03
N VAL A 179 13.55 -20.39 0.91
CA VAL A 179 14.13 -21.17 1.99
C VAL A 179 15.45 -20.56 2.49
N GLY A 180 16.32 -20.13 1.57
CA GLY A 180 17.57 -19.46 1.91
C GLY A 180 17.36 -18.11 2.58
N MET A 181 16.32 -17.37 2.18
CA MET A 181 15.96 -16.09 2.80
C MET A 181 15.43 -16.29 4.22
N LEU A 182 14.50 -17.22 4.42
CA LEU A 182 13.93 -17.56 5.74
C LEU A 182 14.98 -18.09 6.72
N ALA A 183 16.04 -18.71 6.22
CA ALA A 183 17.16 -19.16 7.05
C ALA A 183 18.12 -18.01 7.45
N ARG A 184 18.11 -16.88 6.71
CA ARG A 184 19.07 -15.78 6.87
C ARG A 184 18.49 -14.54 7.52
N PHE A 185 17.23 -14.24 7.27
CA PHE A 185 16.55 -13.04 7.73
C PHE A 185 15.50 -13.39 8.79
N GLU A 186 15.39 -12.52 9.78
CA GLU A 186 14.36 -12.62 10.81
C GLU A 186 12.98 -12.34 10.19
N ASP A 187 12.02 -13.24 10.38
CA ASP A 187 10.59 -13.05 10.06
C ASP A 187 9.94 -12.30 11.22
N VAL A 188 9.59 -11.04 10.99
CA VAL A 188 9.00 -10.16 12.00
C VAL A 188 7.53 -9.93 11.69
N ALA A 189 6.66 -10.32 12.61
CA ALA A 189 5.24 -9.98 12.56
C ALA A 189 5.03 -8.51 12.94
N ILE A 190 4.40 -7.75 12.06
CA ILE A 190 4.13 -6.33 12.24
C ILE A 190 2.70 -6.16 12.76
N ALA A 191 2.55 -6.28 14.08
CA ALA A 191 1.27 -5.99 14.72
C ALA A 191 1.05 -4.48 14.77
N MET A 192 -0.18 -4.03 14.41
CA MET A 192 -0.56 -2.63 14.35
C MET A 192 -1.92 -2.43 15.02
N GLN A 193 -2.05 -1.35 15.78
CA GLN A 193 -3.33 -0.86 16.28
C GLN A 193 -3.92 0.14 15.28
N PRO A 194 -5.24 0.41 15.31
CA PRO A 194 -5.83 1.47 14.49
C PRO A 194 -5.08 2.80 14.71
N GLY A 195 -4.65 3.43 13.62
CA GLY A 195 -3.84 4.64 13.64
C GLY A 195 -2.35 4.43 13.59
N ASP A 196 -1.85 3.22 13.79
CA ASP A 196 -0.42 2.96 13.57
C ASP A 196 -0.08 3.08 12.09
N GLY A 197 1.11 3.63 11.83
CA GLY A 197 1.72 3.75 10.52
C GLY A 197 2.91 2.82 10.35
N LEU A 198 3.19 2.45 9.12
CA LEU A 198 4.34 1.62 8.78
C LEU A 198 4.89 2.08 7.42
N PHE A 199 6.13 2.51 7.35
CA PHE A 199 6.85 2.69 6.09
C PHE A 199 7.67 1.45 5.79
N PHE A 200 7.64 0.96 4.55
CA PHE A 200 8.53 -0.11 4.13
C PHE A 200 9.02 0.08 2.70
N HIS A 201 10.27 -0.27 2.47
CA HIS A 201 10.98 -0.19 1.20
C HIS A 201 10.45 -1.22 0.21
N GLY A 202 10.29 -0.87 -1.07
CA GLY A 202 9.75 -1.74 -2.12
C GLY A 202 10.46 -3.10 -2.27
N ASN A 203 11.73 -3.19 -1.87
CA ASN A 203 12.51 -4.44 -1.88
C ASN A 203 12.40 -5.27 -0.59
N VAL A 204 11.66 -4.86 0.43
CA VAL A 204 11.43 -5.72 1.59
C VAL A 204 10.60 -6.93 1.17
N VAL A 205 11.11 -8.11 1.46
CA VAL A 205 10.36 -9.35 1.27
C VAL A 205 9.33 -9.46 2.37
N HIS A 206 8.05 -9.53 1.99
CA HIS A 206 6.96 -9.51 2.94
C HIS A 206 5.81 -10.43 2.50
N ARG A 207 4.94 -10.75 3.45
CA ARG A 207 3.72 -11.54 3.27
C ARG A 207 2.64 -11.07 4.24
N SER A 208 1.43 -11.61 4.13
CA SER A 208 0.43 -11.50 5.19
C SER A 208 -0.40 -12.77 5.30
N GLY A 209 -0.73 -13.16 6.53
CA GLY A 209 -1.48 -14.39 6.82
C GLY A 209 -2.98 -14.28 6.53
N ASP A 210 -3.70 -15.36 6.80
CA ASP A 210 -5.17 -15.39 6.78
C ASP A 210 -5.76 -14.55 7.90
N ASN A 211 -6.97 -14.03 7.70
CA ASN A 211 -7.75 -13.45 8.79
C ASN A 211 -8.62 -14.52 9.45
N ARG A 212 -8.24 -14.92 10.66
CA ARG A 212 -9.00 -15.84 11.51
C ARG A 212 -9.75 -15.12 12.62
N ALA A 213 -9.59 -13.79 12.73
CA ALA A 213 -10.27 -12.98 13.72
C ALA A 213 -11.76 -12.80 13.39
N GLY A 214 -12.54 -12.41 14.38
CA GLY A 214 -13.97 -12.15 14.24
C GLY A 214 -14.32 -10.77 13.66
N TYR A 215 -13.34 -10.05 13.08
CA TYR A 215 -13.52 -8.73 12.48
C TYR A 215 -12.71 -8.59 11.18
N ASP A 216 -13.13 -7.66 10.33
CA ASP A 216 -12.44 -7.34 9.09
C ASP A 216 -11.11 -6.62 9.38
N ARG A 217 -10.00 -7.09 8.80
CA ARG A 217 -8.72 -6.40 8.86
C ARG A 217 -8.59 -5.47 7.66
N MET A 218 -8.49 -4.17 7.90
CA MET A 218 -8.39 -3.13 6.88
C MET A 218 -7.09 -2.33 7.03
N LEU A 219 -6.32 -2.27 5.95
CA LEU A 219 -5.11 -1.44 5.82
C LEU A 219 -5.28 -0.52 4.62
N LEU A 220 -4.91 0.75 4.80
CA LEU A 220 -4.63 1.67 3.70
C LEU A 220 -3.15 1.60 3.37
N GLU A 221 -2.83 1.53 2.10
CA GLU A 221 -1.45 1.44 1.62
C GLU A 221 -1.24 2.52 0.55
N PHE A 222 -0.27 3.41 0.79
CA PHE A 222 0.08 4.54 -0.07
C PHE A 222 1.49 4.33 -0.59
N SER A 223 1.66 4.09 -1.89
CA SER A 223 2.96 3.86 -2.51
C SER A 223 3.47 5.12 -3.19
N TYR A 224 4.74 5.44 -2.94
CA TYR A 224 5.42 6.61 -3.49
C TYR A 224 6.65 6.18 -4.27
N ASN A 225 6.95 6.95 -5.30
CA ASN A 225 8.12 6.79 -6.14
C ASN A 225 8.92 8.09 -6.18
N GLY A 226 10.24 8.01 -6.23
CA GLY A 226 11.10 9.16 -6.47
C GLY A 226 10.79 9.82 -7.82
N VAL A 227 10.83 11.15 -7.88
CA VAL A 227 10.52 11.88 -9.13
C VAL A 227 11.53 11.56 -10.25
N GLY A 228 12.75 11.15 -9.90
CA GLY A 228 13.78 10.71 -10.83
C GLY A 228 13.57 9.30 -11.40
N ASN A 229 12.62 8.53 -10.85
CA ASN A 229 12.41 7.11 -11.16
C ASN A 229 11.06 6.83 -11.85
N ALA A 230 10.55 7.77 -12.65
CA ALA A 230 9.32 7.55 -13.40
C ALA A 230 9.44 6.32 -14.33
N PRO A 231 8.36 5.54 -14.53
CA PRO A 231 8.38 4.39 -15.42
C PRO A 231 8.81 4.77 -16.83
N VAL A 232 9.73 3.98 -17.42
CA VAL A 232 10.26 4.22 -18.77
C VAL A 232 9.47 3.51 -19.87
N LEU A 233 8.51 2.67 -19.50
CA LEU A 233 7.64 1.96 -20.44
C LEU A 233 6.41 2.82 -20.71
N GLY A 234 6.23 3.25 -21.96
CA GLY A 234 5.29 4.27 -22.40
C GLY A 234 3.77 3.95 -22.33
N ASN A 235 3.39 2.83 -21.74
CA ASN A 235 1.98 2.44 -21.54
C ASN A 235 1.51 2.62 -20.07
N GLN A 236 2.28 3.33 -19.26
CA GLN A 236 2.07 3.47 -17.82
C GLN A 236 1.66 4.92 -17.43
N ASP A 237 0.81 5.57 -18.22
CA ASP A 237 0.38 6.96 -17.98
C ASP A 237 -0.22 7.18 -16.59
N HIS A 238 -0.90 6.16 -16.03
CA HIS A 238 -1.45 6.21 -14.68
C HIS A 238 -0.39 6.16 -13.57
N HIS A 239 0.82 5.69 -13.87
CA HIS A 239 1.98 5.69 -12.96
C HIS A 239 2.99 6.81 -13.30
N ALA A 240 2.68 7.70 -14.22
CA ALA A 240 3.54 8.83 -14.54
C ALA A 240 3.69 9.77 -13.36
N ALA A 241 4.85 10.41 -13.25
CA ALA A 241 5.10 11.43 -12.24
C ALA A 241 4.14 12.61 -12.45
N LYS A 242 3.14 12.74 -11.59
CA LYS A 242 2.19 13.86 -11.61
C LYS A 242 2.46 14.77 -10.41
N PRO A 243 2.37 16.10 -10.59
CA PRO A 243 2.48 17.02 -9.47
C PRO A 243 1.45 16.70 -8.39
N MET A 244 1.90 16.66 -7.14
CA MET A 244 1.06 16.38 -6.00
C MET A 244 1.02 17.61 -5.09
N LYS A 245 -0.18 18.11 -4.76
CA LYS A 245 -0.37 19.18 -3.79
C LYS A 245 -0.38 18.58 -2.39
N VAL A 246 0.71 18.73 -1.67
CA VAL A 246 0.79 18.36 -0.25
C VAL A 246 -0.22 19.17 0.56
N VAL A 247 -0.91 18.54 1.50
CA VAL A 247 -1.88 19.18 2.38
C VAL A 247 -1.41 19.08 3.84
N PRO A 248 -1.83 20.03 4.70
CA PRO A 248 -1.50 20.00 6.12
C PRO A 248 -1.98 18.70 6.80
N ASP A 249 -1.30 18.29 7.87
CA ASP A 249 -1.62 17.07 8.61
C ASP A 249 -2.99 17.09 9.28
N ASP A 250 -3.55 18.27 9.53
CA ASP A 250 -4.88 18.45 10.11
C ASP A 250 -6.01 18.51 9.05
N ALA A 251 -5.71 18.34 7.77
CA ALA A 251 -6.69 18.40 6.69
C ALA A 251 -7.83 17.38 6.87
N LEU A 252 -7.53 16.20 7.42
CA LEU A 252 -8.56 15.19 7.71
C LEU A 252 -9.47 15.62 8.87
N SER A 253 -8.92 16.17 9.94
CA SER A 253 -9.68 16.62 11.12
C SER A 253 -10.49 17.89 10.84
N ASN A 254 -10.02 18.74 9.93
CA ASN A 254 -10.70 19.99 9.55
C ASN A 254 -11.88 19.76 8.58
N GLY A 255 -11.99 18.59 7.99
CA GLY A 255 -13.07 18.27 7.07
C GLY A 255 -12.97 18.94 5.70
N ASP A 256 -11.75 19.33 5.30
CA ASP A 256 -11.50 19.96 4.00
C ASP A 256 -11.43 18.92 2.86
N PHE A 257 -12.53 18.15 2.69
CA PHE A 257 -12.62 17.14 1.63
C PHE A 257 -14.06 16.91 1.18
N LEU A 258 -14.20 16.37 -0.02
CA LEU A 258 -15.47 16.09 -0.69
C LEU A 258 -15.69 14.57 -0.79
N GLY A 259 -16.40 13.99 0.19
CA GLY A 259 -16.75 12.57 0.17
C GLY A 259 -15.57 11.59 0.30
N VAL A 260 -15.79 10.31 0.04
CA VAL A 260 -14.76 9.26 0.13
C VAL A 260 -13.90 9.22 -1.12
N ILE A 261 -14.50 9.31 -2.28
CA ILE A 261 -13.87 9.13 -3.58
C ILE A 261 -14.36 10.22 -4.56
N GLY A 262 -14.26 11.49 -4.19
CA GLY A 262 -14.61 12.62 -5.06
C GLY A 262 -16.08 12.76 -5.44
N SER A 263 -16.46 13.91 -5.95
CA SER A 263 -17.81 14.22 -6.39
C SER A 263 -18.19 13.65 -7.77
N THR A 264 -17.24 13.04 -8.47
CA THR A 264 -17.54 12.38 -9.75
C THR A 264 -18.15 11.02 -9.48
N PRO A 265 -19.38 10.76 -9.92
CA PRO A 265 -19.96 9.45 -9.79
C PRO A 265 -19.07 8.45 -10.54
N LEU A 266 -18.60 7.45 -9.82
CA LEU A 266 -17.78 6.39 -10.38
C LEU A 266 -18.60 5.38 -11.21
N ASN A 267 -19.70 5.79 -11.78
CA ASN A 267 -20.67 4.93 -12.44
C ASN A 267 -20.26 4.49 -13.83
N ASP A 268 -19.16 5.01 -14.35
CA ASP A 268 -18.70 4.61 -15.69
C ASP A 268 -17.23 4.18 -15.65
N LEU A 269 -17.01 2.91 -15.35
CA LEU A 269 -15.70 2.26 -15.51
C LEU A 269 -15.24 2.21 -16.97
N SER A 270 -16.12 2.60 -17.93
CA SER A 270 -15.83 2.68 -19.34
C SER A 270 -15.45 4.09 -19.80
N ASP A 271 -15.53 5.11 -18.94
CA ASP A 271 -15.15 6.46 -19.27
C ASP A 271 -13.62 6.61 -19.28
N PRO A 272 -12.99 6.75 -20.47
CA PRO A 272 -11.55 7.01 -20.57
C PRO A 272 -11.13 8.33 -19.89
N ALA A 273 -12.07 9.23 -19.58
CA ALA A 273 -11.82 10.44 -18.83
C ALA A 273 -11.76 10.22 -17.30
N ASP A 274 -12.18 9.08 -16.80
CA ASP A 274 -12.02 8.69 -15.39
C ASP A 274 -10.61 8.09 -15.14
N GLU A 275 -9.61 8.83 -15.58
CA GLU A 275 -8.20 8.52 -15.53
C GLU A 275 -7.69 8.49 -14.09
N GLY A 276 -7.99 7.51 -13.28
CA GLY A 276 -7.32 7.47 -12.00
C GLY A 276 -7.89 6.59 -10.92
N TYR A 277 -9.05 6.02 -11.14
CA TYR A 277 -9.59 4.99 -10.27
C TYR A 277 -9.57 3.65 -11.00
N THR A 278 -8.39 3.16 -11.33
CA THR A 278 -8.27 1.83 -11.90
C THR A 278 -8.46 0.83 -10.79
N ILE A 279 -9.60 0.15 -10.80
CA ILE A 279 -9.72 -1.12 -10.12
C ILE A 279 -8.74 -2.03 -10.85
N TYR A 280 -7.64 -2.38 -10.22
CA TYR A 280 -6.78 -3.44 -10.71
C TYR A 280 -7.49 -4.79 -10.50
N VAL A 281 -8.55 -5.04 -11.25
CA VAL A 281 -8.96 -6.40 -11.53
C VAL A 281 -7.96 -6.88 -12.57
N ARG A 282 -6.94 -7.49 -12.10
CA ARG A 282 -5.96 -8.13 -12.96
C ARG A 282 -6.51 -9.45 -13.46
N ASP A 283 -7.39 -9.39 -14.43
CA ASP A 283 -7.53 -10.47 -15.38
C ASP A 283 -6.32 -10.40 -16.30
N GLY A 284 -5.35 -11.28 -16.05
CA GLY A 284 -4.23 -11.53 -16.94
C GLY A 284 -3.29 -10.34 -17.15
N PHE A 285 -2.05 -10.49 -16.75
CA PHE A 285 -0.97 -9.67 -17.31
C PHE A 285 -0.93 -9.86 -18.81
N PRO A 286 -0.68 -8.83 -19.65
CA PRO A 286 -0.42 -9.03 -21.05
C PRO A 286 0.70 -10.06 -21.18
N ASP A 287 0.49 -11.00 -22.09
CA ASP A 287 1.49 -11.98 -22.49
C ASP A 287 2.71 -11.20 -23.02
N LEU A 288 3.79 -11.21 -22.28
CA LEU A 288 5.08 -10.70 -22.72
C LEU A 288 5.92 -11.89 -23.22
N SER A 289 5.40 -12.60 -24.22
CA SER A 289 6.17 -13.54 -25.01
C SER A 289 7.02 -12.82 -26.04
#